data_aac85f40b9e88590c930d69840d62b0e
#
_entry.id   aac85f40b9e88590c930d69840d62b0e
#
_cell.length_a   1.000
_cell.length_b   1.000
_cell.length_c   1.000
_cell.angle_alpha   90.00
_cell.angle_beta   90.00
_cell.angle_gamma   90.00
#
_symmetry.space_group_name_H-M   'P 1'
#
loop_
_entity.id
_entity.type
_entity.pdbx_description
1 polymer ?
#
loop_
_entity_poly.entity_id
_entity_poly.type
_entity_poly.pdbx_seq_one_letter_code
_entity_poly.pdbx_strand_id
1 'polypeptide(L)'
;MAKREDIRKILIIGSGPIIIGQACEFDYSGTQACKALRAEGYDVVLVNSNPATIMTDPGMADHTYIEPLTVDRITAVIEKERPDALLPNLGGQTALNLASKLHEEGILKQYGVEVIGVDLEAIARGEDRIIFKETMDRIGVPVAKSEPVYSVEEAEKVAAELGYPVVLRPAYTMGGTGGGIVYNVEELRQVVPRGLAASLINQVLVEECVLGWEELELEVVRDAKGQKITVCFIENVXXXXXGRAHRRQLLRGSHADRSAGSAG
;
A
#
# COMPACT_ATOMS: atom_id res chain seq x y z
N MET A 1 -9.33 -9.33 23.36
CA MET A 1 -10.48 -9.92 22.64
C MET A 1 -10.45 -11.44 22.83
N ALA A 2 -11.61 -12.09 22.79
CA ALA A 2 -11.61 -13.55 22.89
C ALA A 2 -11.05 -14.16 21.59
N LYS A 3 -10.29 -15.21 21.72
CA LYS A 3 -9.76 -16.00 20.61
C LYS A 3 -10.93 -16.50 19.72
N ARG A 4 -10.75 -16.48 18.40
CA ARG A 4 -11.68 -17.10 17.45
C ARG A 4 -11.54 -18.63 17.55
N GLU A 5 -12.56 -19.29 18.10
CA GLU A 5 -12.54 -20.73 18.34
C GLU A 5 -12.89 -21.56 17.09
N ASP A 6 -13.45 -20.88 16.09
CA ASP A 6 -13.80 -21.46 14.79
C ASP A 6 -12.61 -21.54 13.84
N ILE A 7 -11.49 -20.87 14.17
CA ILE A 7 -10.24 -20.91 13.40
C ILE A 7 -9.21 -21.69 14.23
N ARG A 8 -8.53 -22.63 13.60
CA ARG A 8 -7.44 -23.41 14.23
C ARG A 8 -6.13 -23.23 13.49
N LYS A 9 -6.19 -23.19 12.15
CA LYS A 9 -5.00 -23.13 11.30
C LYS A 9 -5.06 -21.90 10.39
N ILE A 10 -3.98 -21.10 10.40
CA ILE A 10 -3.91 -19.85 9.65
C ILE A 10 -2.74 -19.92 8.66
N LEU A 11 -3.03 -19.62 7.39
CA LEU A 11 -2.02 -19.49 6.34
C LEU A 11 -1.58 -18.04 6.24
N ILE A 12 -0.27 -17.81 6.28
CA ILE A 12 0.36 -16.50 6.06
C ILE A 12 1.14 -16.57 4.75
N ILE A 13 0.92 -15.58 3.87
CA ILE A 13 1.73 -15.42 2.66
C ILE A 13 2.76 -14.34 2.94
N GLY A 14 4.05 -14.67 2.77
CA GLY A 14 5.14 -13.72 2.95
C GLY A 14 5.32 -12.79 1.76
N SER A 15 6.25 -11.86 1.90
CA SER A 15 6.46 -10.78 0.90
C SER A 15 7.32 -11.20 -0.30
N GLY A 16 7.91 -12.39 -0.26
CA GLY A 16 8.84 -12.82 -1.30
C GLY A 16 10.23 -12.22 -1.09
N PRO A 17 10.97 -11.95 -2.17
CA PRO A 17 12.30 -11.36 -2.07
C PRO A 17 12.26 -9.96 -1.45
N ILE A 18 13.24 -9.64 -0.63
CA ILE A 18 13.40 -8.29 -0.09
C ILE A 18 13.98 -7.41 -1.21
N ILE A 19 13.24 -6.38 -1.57
CA ILE A 19 13.59 -5.44 -2.64
C ILE A 19 13.87 -4.07 -2.00
N ILE A 20 14.87 -3.35 -2.49
CA ILE A 20 15.20 -2.01 -1.98
C ILE A 20 13.97 -1.10 -2.09
N GLY A 21 13.59 -0.49 -0.98
CA GLY A 21 12.41 0.36 -0.89
C GLY A 21 11.12 -0.39 -0.56
N GLN A 22 11.19 -1.70 -0.35
CA GLN A 22 10.03 -2.51 0.00
C GLN A 22 10.46 -3.75 0.77
N ALA A 23 9.73 -4.11 1.81
CA ALA A 23 9.65 -5.45 2.33
C ALA A 23 10.51 -5.83 3.55
N CYS A 24 11.49 -5.09 3.98
CA CYS A 24 12.16 -5.48 5.23
C CYS A 24 11.22 -5.38 6.44
N GLU A 25 10.32 -4.40 6.45
CA GLU A 25 9.27 -4.25 7.45
C GLU A 25 8.28 -5.42 7.40
N PHE A 26 7.99 -5.96 6.21
CA PHE A 26 7.08 -7.11 6.07
C PHE A 26 7.69 -8.39 6.65
N ASP A 27 9.00 -8.58 6.52
CA ASP A 27 9.67 -9.73 7.13
C ASP A 27 9.54 -9.70 8.66
N TYR A 28 9.76 -8.52 9.24
CA TYR A 28 9.60 -8.33 10.70
C TYR A 28 8.15 -8.50 11.13
N SER A 29 7.21 -7.83 10.46
CA SER A 29 5.79 -7.91 10.84
C SER A 29 5.23 -9.32 10.68
N GLY A 30 5.61 -10.04 9.61
CA GLY A 30 5.23 -11.43 9.42
C GLY A 30 5.78 -12.34 10.51
N THR A 31 7.03 -12.11 10.90
CA THR A 31 7.65 -12.84 12.02
C THR A 31 6.88 -12.61 13.32
N GLN A 32 6.52 -11.36 13.62
CA GLN A 32 5.76 -11.02 14.83
C GLN A 32 4.36 -11.63 14.79
N ALA A 33 3.73 -11.67 13.62
CA ALA A 33 2.42 -12.31 13.46
C ALA A 33 2.50 -13.82 13.73
N CYS A 34 3.51 -14.48 13.18
CA CYS A 34 3.72 -15.93 13.45
C CYS A 34 3.84 -16.18 14.97
N LYS A 35 4.66 -15.37 15.65
CA LYS A 35 4.83 -15.47 17.10
C LYS A 35 3.54 -15.22 17.87
N ALA A 36 2.82 -14.15 17.51
CA ALA A 36 1.58 -13.77 18.18
C ALA A 36 0.50 -14.83 18.00
N LEU A 37 0.30 -15.31 16.78
CA LEU A 37 -0.72 -16.32 16.47
C LEU A 37 -0.41 -17.64 17.17
N ARG A 38 0.86 -18.06 17.17
CA ARG A 38 1.27 -19.30 17.89
C ARG A 38 1.09 -19.14 19.40
N ALA A 39 1.39 -17.98 19.95
CA ALA A 39 1.17 -17.71 21.39
C ALA A 39 -0.32 -17.78 21.76
N GLU A 40 -1.19 -17.42 20.82
CA GLU A 40 -2.66 -17.57 20.99
C GLU A 40 -3.14 -19.02 20.73
N GLY A 41 -2.23 -19.92 20.34
CA GLY A 41 -2.53 -21.33 20.14
C GLY A 41 -3.13 -21.68 18.78
N TYR A 42 -2.84 -20.87 17.75
CA TYR A 42 -3.16 -21.22 16.36
C TYR A 42 -2.01 -22.01 15.74
N ASP A 43 -2.35 -22.93 14.84
CA ASP A 43 -1.39 -23.63 13.98
C ASP A 43 -1.07 -22.73 12.79
N VAL A 44 0.19 -22.33 12.62
CA VAL A 44 0.59 -21.35 11.61
C VAL A 44 1.32 -22.01 10.46
N VAL A 45 0.77 -21.82 9.26
CA VAL A 45 1.40 -22.23 8.00
C VAL A 45 1.93 -20.97 7.32
N LEU A 46 3.21 -20.98 6.96
CA LEU A 46 3.85 -19.87 6.27
C LEU A 46 4.31 -20.29 4.88
N VAL A 47 3.99 -19.49 3.87
CA VAL A 47 4.55 -19.66 2.51
C VAL A 47 5.33 -18.40 2.17
N ASN A 48 6.60 -18.55 1.80
CA ASN A 48 7.43 -17.44 1.32
C ASN A 48 8.42 -17.97 0.29
N SER A 49 8.73 -17.19 -0.73
CA SER A 49 9.68 -17.61 -1.77
C SER A 49 11.13 -17.35 -1.39
N ASN A 50 11.38 -16.57 -0.34
CA ASN A 50 12.73 -16.25 0.10
C ASN A 50 13.10 -17.10 1.32
N PRO A 51 14.11 -18.00 1.19
CA PRO A 51 14.55 -18.81 2.34
C PRO A 51 15.44 -18.06 3.32
N ALA A 52 15.89 -16.85 2.98
CA ALA A 52 16.90 -16.12 3.76
C ALA A 52 16.27 -14.91 4.50
N THR A 53 15.13 -15.14 5.14
CA THR A 53 14.42 -14.12 5.92
C THR A 53 14.18 -14.63 7.33
N ILE A 54 13.98 -13.72 8.29
CA ILE A 54 13.68 -14.07 9.70
C ILE A 54 12.39 -14.91 9.75
N MET A 55 11.40 -14.52 8.93
CA MET A 55 10.09 -15.17 8.86
C MET A 55 10.21 -16.66 8.55
N THR A 56 11.18 -17.06 7.70
CA THR A 56 11.37 -18.45 7.28
C THR A 56 12.36 -19.22 8.16
N ASP A 57 12.89 -18.61 9.21
CA ASP A 57 13.78 -19.32 10.16
C ASP A 57 13.05 -20.50 10.82
N PRO A 58 13.75 -21.62 11.07
CA PRO A 58 13.14 -22.76 11.73
C PRO A 58 12.48 -22.39 13.05
N GLY A 59 11.25 -22.86 13.23
CA GLY A 59 10.49 -22.62 14.45
C GLY A 59 9.69 -21.32 14.48
N MET A 60 9.72 -20.49 13.44
CA MET A 60 8.87 -19.30 13.37
C MET A 60 7.41 -19.68 13.14
N ALA A 61 7.14 -20.53 12.16
CA ALA A 61 5.83 -21.10 11.90
C ALA A 61 5.83 -22.59 12.24
N ASP A 62 4.68 -23.22 12.35
CA ASP A 62 4.55 -24.67 12.57
C ASP A 62 4.87 -25.43 11.29
N HIS A 63 4.47 -24.86 10.15
CA HIS A 63 4.76 -25.40 8.82
C HIS A 63 5.27 -24.27 7.92
N THR A 64 6.48 -24.42 7.38
CA THR A 64 7.10 -23.42 6.48
C THR A 64 7.29 -24.02 5.09
N TYR A 65 6.80 -23.32 4.08
CA TYR A 65 6.91 -23.68 2.66
C TYR A 65 7.76 -22.63 1.95
N ILE A 66 8.90 -23.07 1.42
CA ILE A 66 9.74 -22.22 0.56
C ILE A 66 9.32 -22.51 -0.89
N GLU A 67 8.34 -21.76 -1.37
CA GLU A 67 7.72 -21.98 -2.67
C GLU A 67 7.52 -20.65 -3.42
N PRO A 68 7.52 -20.66 -4.75
CA PRO A 68 7.14 -19.47 -5.50
C PRO A 68 5.76 -18.95 -5.08
N LEU A 69 5.63 -17.64 -5.00
CA LEU A 69 4.37 -16.98 -4.61
C LEU A 69 3.47 -16.87 -5.85
N THR A 70 2.89 -18.01 -6.27
CA THR A 70 2.00 -18.13 -7.41
C THR A 70 0.70 -18.81 -6.97
N VAL A 71 -0.37 -18.59 -7.72
CA VAL A 71 -1.70 -19.14 -7.39
C VAL A 71 -1.65 -20.67 -7.27
N ASP A 72 -1.02 -21.34 -8.23
CA ASP A 72 -0.93 -22.82 -8.24
C ASP A 72 -0.19 -23.37 -7.02
N ARG A 73 0.92 -22.71 -6.61
CA ARG A 73 1.70 -23.16 -5.44
C ARG A 73 0.96 -22.92 -4.14
N ILE A 74 0.34 -21.73 -4.00
CA ILE A 74 -0.46 -21.44 -2.80
C ILE A 74 -1.66 -22.40 -2.74
N THR A 75 -2.29 -22.69 -3.87
CA THR A 75 -3.41 -23.65 -3.94
C THR A 75 -2.95 -25.04 -3.45
N ALA A 76 -1.78 -25.50 -3.90
CA ALA A 76 -1.24 -26.80 -3.46
C ALA A 76 -0.99 -26.84 -1.95
N VAL A 77 -0.53 -25.72 -1.37
CA VAL A 77 -0.35 -25.62 0.09
C VAL A 77 -1.71 -25.62 0.80
N ILE A 78 -2.69 -24.86 0.29
CA ILE A 78 -4.07 -24.85 0.85
C ILE A 78 -4.66 -26.25 0.82
N GLU A 79 -4.52 -26.95 -0.31
CA GLU A 79 -5.04 -28.32 -0.48
C GLU A 79 -4.42 -29.29 0.54
N LYS A 80 -3.12 -29.18 0.78
CA LYS A 80 -2.39 -30.04 1.70
C LYS A 80 -2.67 -29.70 3.17
N GLU A 81 -2.59 -28.43 3.52
CA GLU A 81 -2.65 -27.96 4.91
C GLU A 81 -4.06 -27.70 5.43
N ARG A 82 -5.00 -27.43 4.51
CA ARG A 82 -6.41 -27.14 4.85
C ARG A 82 -6.53 -26.05 5.93
N PRO A 83 -5.97 -24.86 5.71
CA PRO A 83 -6.11 -23.79 6.69
C PRO A 83 -7.56 -23.31 6.76
N ASP A 84 -7.99 -22.85 7.93
CA ASP A 84 -9.32 -22.25 8.12
C ASP A 84 -9.32 -20.80 7.64
N ALA A 85 -8.13 -20.13 7.71
CA ALA A 85 -8.04 -18.71 7.38
C ALA A 85 -6.75 -18.39 6.64
N LEU A 86 -6.80 -17.31 5.85
CA LEU A 86 -5.66 -16.71 5.13
C LEU A 86 -5.45 -15.29 5.66
N LEU A 87 -4.23 -14.99 6.10
CA LEU A 87 -3.80 -13.66 6.55
C LEU A 87 -2.81 -13.08 5.53
N PRO A 88 -3.24 -12.25 4.58
CA PRO A 88 -2.36 -11.75 3.50
C PRO A 88 -1.66 -10.42 3.80
N ASN A 89 -2.08 -9.66 4.80
CA ASN A 89 -1.61 -8.29 5.07
C ASN A 89 -0.10 -8.17 5.23
N LEU A 90 0.56 -9.24 5.65
CA LEU A 90 1.96 -9.22 6.09
C LEU A 90 2.94 -9.55 4.96
N GLY A 91 2.43 -9.79 3.77
CA GLY A 91 3.23 -10.11 2.59
C GLY A 91 3.25 -9.00 1.53
N GLY A 92 2.82 -7.79 1.91
CA GLY A 92 2.79 -6.65 1.00
C GLY A 92 1.88 -6.88 -0.20
N GLN A 93 2.10 -6.10 -1.26
CA GLN A 93 1.29 -6.13 -2.46
C GLN A 93 1.20 -7.53 -3.10
N THR A 94 2.28 -8.29 -3.06
CA THR A 94 2.32 -9.64 -3.62
C THR A 94 1.27 -10.54 -2.96
N ALA A 95 1.21 -10.53 -1.64
CA ALA A 95 0.25 -11.39 -0.92
C ALA A 95 -1.19 -10.90 -1.07
N LEU A 96 -1.41 -9.58 -1.11
CA LEU A 96 -2.74 -9.00 -1.33
C LEU A 96 -3.27 -9.38 -2.72
N ASN A 97 -2.43 -9.24 -3.74
CA ASN A 97 -2.79 -9.62 -5.12
C ASN A 97 -3.10 -11.12 -5.23
N LEU A 98 -2.29 -11.96 -4.54
CA LEU A 98 -2.54 -13.41 -4.52
C LEU A 98 -3.85 -13.74 -3.82
N ALA A 99 -4.16 -13.09 -2.69
CA ALA A 99 -5.43 -13.30 -1.98
C ALA A 99 -6.63 -12.96 -2.88
N SER A 100 -6.54 -11.82 -3.62
CA SER A 100 -7.58 -11.43 -4.58
C SER A 100 -7.76 -12.47 -5.68
N LYS A 101 -6.66 -12.93 -6.29
CA LYS A 101 -6.70 -13.95 -7.35
C LYS A 101 -7.26 -15.29 -6.85
N LEU A 102 -6.83 -15.75 -5.67
CA LEU A 102 -7.35 -16.98 -5.06
C LEU A 102 -8.87 -16.89 -4.83
N HIS A 103 -9.34 -15.71 -4.47
CA HIS A 103 -10.78 -15.46 -4.31
C HIS A 103 -11.50 -15.48 -5.65
N GLU A 104 -11.00 -14.72 -6.65
CA GLU A 104 -11.58 -14.61 -7.99
C GLU A 104 -11.69 -15.98 -8.68
N GLU A 105 -10.67 -16.82 -8.50
CA GLU A 105 -10.64 -18.18 -9.08
C GLU A 105 -11.47 -19.18 -8.26
N GLY A 106 -12.07 -18.73 -7.15
CA GLY A 106 -12.96 -19.55 -6.33
C GLY A 106 -12.25 -20.52 -5.38
N ILE A 107 -10.91 -20.45 -5.33
CA ILE A 107 -10.10 -21.41 -4.54
C ILE A 107 -10.41 -21.29 -3.05
N LEU A 108 -10.46 -20.05 -2.54
CA LEU A 108 -10.75 -19.83 -1.11
C LEU A 108 -12.11 -20.43 -0.73
N LYS A 109 -13.12 -20.24 -1.59
CA LYS A 109 -14.46 -20.80 -1.39
C LYS A 109 -14.45 -22.33 -1.45
N GLN A 110 -13.73 -22.89 -2.43
CA GLN A 110 -13.63 -24.35 -2.63
C GLN A 110 -13.09 -25.06 -1.38
N TYR A 111 -12.10 -24.45 -0.72
CA TYR A 111 -11.44 -25.05 0.44
C TYR A 111 -11.97 -24.50 1.78
N GLY A 112 -12.92 -23.58 1.76
CA GLY A 112 -13.53 -23.00 2.96
C GLY A 112 -12.58 -22.08 3.74
N VAL A 113 -11.67 -21.38 3.05
CA VAL A 113 -10.67 -20.51 3.67
C VAL A 113 -11.21 -19.09 3.79
N GLU A 114 -11.29 -18.57 5.01
CA GLU A 114 -11.70 -17.19 5.28
C GLU A 114 -10.50 -16.24 5.19
N VAL A 115 -10.65 -15.10 4.49
CA VAL A 115 -9.61 -14.05 4.53
C VAL A 115 -9.80 -13.23 5.81
N ILE A 116 -8.75 -13.13 6.60
CA ILE A 116 -8.77 -12.39 7.87
C ILE A 116 -7.73 -11.25 7.83
N GLY A 117 -7.91 -10.27 8.71
CA GLY A 117 -7.03 -9.11 8.80
C GLY A 117 -7.39 -7.98 7.83
N VAL A 118 -7.91 -8.33 6.66
CA VAL A 118 -8.34 -7.37 5.64
C VAL A 118 -9.54 -7.95 4.88
N ASP A 119 -10.42 -7.06 4.45
CA ASP A 119 -11.54 -7.36 3.60
C ASP A 119 -11.11 -7.24 2.13
N LEU A 120 -11.49 -8.18 1.28
CA LEU A 120 -11.11 -8.17 -0.15
C LEU A 120 -11.64 -6.91 -0.88
N GLU A 121 -12.84 -6.45 -0.51
CA GLU A 121 -13.34 -5.17 -1.05
C GLU A 121 -12.49 -3.99 -0.58
N ALA A 122 -11.97 -4.05 0.66
CA ALA A 122 -11.08 -3.01 1.17
C ALA A 122 -9.74 -3.00 0.41
N ILE A 123 -9.25 -4.18 0.03
CA ILE A 123 -8.05 -4.28 -0.83
C ILE A 123 -8.32 -3.55 -2.15
N ALA A 124 -9.43 -3.87 -2.83
CA ALA A 124 -9.79 -3.24 -4.10
C ALA A 124 -9.92 -1.71 -3.95
N ARG A 125 -10.60 -1.25 -2.89
CA ARG A 125 -10.76 0.18 -2.61
C ARG A 125 -9.44 0.91 -2.33
N GLY A 126 -8.47 0.22 -1.71
CA GLY A 126 -7.17 0.80 -1.39
C GLY A 126 -6.19 0.80 -2.55
N GLU A 127 -6.27 -0.22 -3.40
CA GLU A 127 -5.29 -0.45 -4.46
C GLU A 127 -5.65 0.20 -5.79
N ASP A 128 -6.94 0.23 -6.12
CA ASP A 128 -7.40 0.86 -7.36
C ASP A 128 -7.59 2.35 -7.14
N ARG A 129 -6.80 3.15 -7.86
CA ARG A 129 -6.80 4.62 -7.72
C ARG A 129 -8.14 5.27 -8.04
N ILE A 130 -8.88 4.70 -8.99
CA ILE A 130 -10.20 5.23 -9.40
C ILE A 130 -11.19 4.95 -8.26
N ILE A 131 -11.26 3.69 -7.82
CA ILE A 131 -12.15 3.27 -6.74
C ILE A 131 -11.81 4.03 -5.44
N PHE A 132 -10.50 4.22 -5.18
CA PHE A 132 -10.03 5.01 -4.03
C PHE A 132 -10.54 6.45 -4.10
N LYS A 133 -10.32 7.12 -5.25
CA LYS A 133 -10.76 8.51 -5.46
C LYS A 133 -12.28 8.64 -5.28
N GLU A 134 -13.05 7.75 -5.93
CA GLU A 134 -14.51 7.72 -5.77
C GLU A 134 -14.95 7.52 -4.31
N THR A 135 -14.21 6.66 -3.59
CA THR A 135 -14.48 6.40 -2.17
C THR A 135 -14.20 7.64 -1.33
N MET A 136 -13.09 8.33 -1.58
CA MET A 136 -12.74 9.56 -0.86
C MET A 136 -13.75 10.68 -1.15
N ASP A 137 -14.14 10.85 -2.41
CA ASP A 137 -15.14 11.83 -2.82
C ASP A 137 -16.49 11.58 -2.10
N ARG A 138 -16.90 10.32 -2.03
CA ARG A 138 -18.17 9.92 -1.38
C ARG A 138 -18.16 10.23 0.12
N ILE A 139 -17.01 10.14 0.79
CA ILE A 139 -16.91 10.43 2.22
C ILE A 139 -16.45 11.86 2.51
N GLY A 140 -16.23 12.68 1.47
CA GLY A 140 -15.84 14.08 1.60
C GLY A 140 -14.41 14.31 2.06
N VAL A 141 -13.51 13.37 1.78
CA VAL A 141 -12.09 13.48 2.14
C VAL A 141 -11.31 13.93 0.90
N PRO A 142 -10.63 15.08 0.95
CA PRO A 142 -9.89 15.55 -0.22
C PRO A 142 -8.68 14.65 -0.52
N VAL A 143 -8.41 14.46 -1.80
CA VAL A 143 -7.22 13.77 -2.31
C VAL A 143 -6.45 14.71 -3.23
N ALA A 144 -5.18 14.44 -3.48
CA ALA A 144 -4.39 15.21 -4.44
C ALA A 144 -5.10 15.20 -5.79
N LYS A 145 -5.30 16.39 -6.36
CA LYS A 145 -5.98 16.53 -7.66
C LYS A 145 -5.15 15.83 -8.73
N SER A 146 -5.82 15.06 -9.57
CA SER A 146 -5.14 14.29 -10.60
C SER A 146 -6.06 14.00 -11.76
N GLU A 147 -5.51 14.04 -12.99
CA GLU A 147 -6.24 13.70 -14.21
C GLU A 147 -5.41 12.79 -15.10
N PRO A 148 -6.02 11.75 -15.67
CA PRO A 148 -5.33 10.92 -16.65
C PRO A 148 -5.26 11.64 -18.00
N VAL A 149 -4.09 11.55 -18.64
CA VAL A 149 -3.85 12.18 -19.94
C VAL A 149 -3.26 11.16 -20.91
N TYR A 150 -3.52 11.37 -22.18
CA TYR A 150 -3.10 10.47 -23.27
C TYR A 150 -2.25 11.19 -24.32
N SER A 151 -2.00 12.49 -24.12
CA SER A 151 -1.15 13.29 -25.01
C SER A 151 -0.41 14.38 -24.23
N VAL A 152 0.59 14.96 -24.85
CA VAL A 152 1.36 16.08 -24.28
C VAL A 152 0.46 17.31 -24.11
N GLU A 153 -0.39 17.56 -25.11
CA GLU A 153 -1.30 18.71 -25.12
C GLU A 153 -2.31 18.64 -23.96
N GLU A 154 -2.82 17.46 -23.66
CA GLU A 154 -3.70 17.25 -22.52
C GLU A 154 -2.94 17.49 -21.22
N ALA A 155 -1.70 16.97 -21.11
CA ALA A 155 -0.87 17.14 -19.93
C ALA A 155 -0.57 18.64 -19.67
N GLU A 156 -0.30 19.42 -20.72
CA GLU A 156 -0.06 20.85 -20.59
C GLU A 156 -1.30 21.57 -20.01
N LYS A 157 -2.47 21.23 -20.47
CA LYS A 157 -3.72 21.84 -19.97
C LYS A 157 -3.93 21.51 -18.49
N VAL A 158 -3.82 20.24 -18.13
CA VAL A 158 -4.00 19.80 -16.75
C VAL A 158 -2.93 20.44 -15.83
N ALA A 159 -1.66 20.46 -16.26
CA ALA A 159 -0.60 21.06 -15.48
C ALA A 159 -0.80 22.57 -15.31
N ALA A 160 -1.33 23.26 -16.32
CA ALA A 160 -1.64 24.68 -16.22
C ALA A 160 -2.77 24.96 -15.20
N GLU A 161 -3.73 24.04 -15.09
CA GLU A 161 -4.85 24.15 -14.12
C GLU A 161 -4.37 23.83 -12.69
N LEU A 162 -3.51 22.80 -12.53
CA LEU A 162 -2.99 22.39 -11.22
C LEU A 162 -1.94 23.36 -10.69
N GLY A 163 -1.13 23.94 -11.58
CA GLY A 163 0.02 24.74 -11.23
C GLY A 163 1.28 23.89 -11.03
N TYR A 164 2.42 24.40 -11.47
CA TYR A 164 3.70 23.69 -11.28
C TYR A 164 4.24 23.87 -9.86
N PRO A 165 4.98 22.88 -9.32
CA PRO A 165 5.34 21.62 -9.97
C PRO A 165 4.17 20.63 -9.97
N VAL A 166 4.17 19.69 -10.93
CA VAL A 166 3.25 18.55 -10.97
C VAL A 166 4.00 17.24 -10.97
N VAL A 167 3.32 16.16 -10.54
CA VAL A 167 3.88 14.81 -10.55
C VAL A 167 3.30 14.06 -11.74
N LEU A 168 4.16 13.39 -12.50
CA LEU A 168 3.78 12.55 -13.63
C LEU A 168 3.93 11.08 -13.24
N ARG A 169 2.85 10.29 -13.35
CA ARG A 169 2.85 8.87 -13.00
C ARG A 169 2.32 8.05 -14.18
N PRO A 170 3.17 7.41 -14.96
CA PRO A 170 2.69 6.51 -16.02
C PRO A 170 1.90 5.34 -15.41
N ALA A 171 0.82 4.96 -16.09
CA ALA A 171 -0.03 3.86 -15.63
C ALA A 171 0.68 2.51 -15.83
N TYR A 172 0.51 1.62 -14.85
CA TYR A 172 1.05 0.25 -14.86
C TYR A 172 2.57 0.17 -15.00
N THR A 173 3.31 1.13 -14.45
CA THR A 173 4.78 1.07 -14.37
C THR A 173 5.22 0.82 -12.93
N MET A 174 6.39 0.19 -12.80
CA MET A 174 6.97 -0.11 -11.49
C MET A 174 8.16 0.82 -11.21
N GLY A 175 8.33 1.17 -9.92
CA GLY A 175 9.51 1.91 -9.46
C GLY A 175 9.65 3.31 -10.02
N GLY A 176 8.55 3.96 -10.43
CA GLY A 176 8.58 5.34 -10.94
C GLY A 176 9.13 5.48 -12.37
N THR A 177 9.24 4.37 -13.10
CA THR A 177 9.78 4.38 -14.47
C THR A 177 8.96 5.31 -15.38
N GLY A 178 9.64 6.24 -16.04
CA GLY A 178 9.02 7.18 -17.00
C GLY A 178 8.26 8.33 -16.36
N GLY A 179 8.19 8.39 -15.04
CA GLY A 179 7.52 9.49 -14.32
C GLY A 179 8.49 10.38 -13.56
N GLY A 180 7.97 11.29 -12.76
CA GLY A 180 8.75 12.19 -11.92
C GLY A 180 8.04 13.51 -11.65
N ILE A 181 8.72 14.40 -10.94
CA ILE A 181 8.25 15.75 -10.70
C ILE A 181 8.76 16.65 -11.82
N VAL A 182 7.87 17.48 -12.38
CA VAL A 182 8.25 18.47 -13.39
C VAL A 182 7.88 19.87 -12.91
N TYR A 183 8.76 20.81 -13.13
CA TYR A 183 8.68 22.15 -12.57
C TYR A 183 8.21 23.20 -13.59
N ASN A 184 8.16 22.85 -14.87
CA ASN A 184 7.78 23.76 -15.93
C ASN A 184 7.31 22.98 -17.17
N VAL A 185 6.77 23.69 -18.15
CA VAL A 185 6.22 23.11 -19.37
C VAL A 185 7.30 22.46 -20.24
N GLU A 186 8.52 22.99 -20.21
CA GLU A 186 9.64 22.45 -21.01
C GLU A 186 10.02 21.04 -20.52
N GLU A 187 10.09 20.87 -19.21
CA GLU A 187 10.34 19.55 -18.60
C GLU A 187 9.16 18.60 -18.87
N LEU A 188 7.93 19.10 -18.75
CA LEU A 188 6.72 18.30 -19.00
C LEU A 188 6.76 17.73 -20.43
N ARG A 189 7.09 18.55 -21.42
CA ARG A 189 7.20 18.14 -22.84
C ARG A 189 8.24 17.04 -23.08
N GLN A 190 9.26 16.95 -22.21
CA GLN A 190 10.29 15.91 -22.31
C GLN A 190 9.88 14.61 -21.58
N VAL A 191 9.20 14.74 -20.44
CA VAL A 191 8.90 13.60 -19.57
C VAL A 191 7.62 12.88 -20.01
N VAL A 192 6.55 13.61 -20.38
CA VAL A 192 5.27 13.01 -20.76
C VAL A 192 5.40 11.98 -21.89
N PRO A 193 6.12 12.26 -23.01
CA PRO A 193 6.26 11.26 -24.06
C PRO A 193 6.92 9.96 -23.57
N ARG A 194 7.91 10.07 -22.69
CA ARG A 194 8.58 8.89 -22.10
C ARG A 194 7.62 8.12 -21.21
N GLY A 195 6.81 8.84 -20.43
CA GLY A 195 5.79 8.24 -19.57
C GLY A 195 4.71 7.52 -20.38
N LEU A 196 4.22 8.15 -21.44
CA LEU A 196 3.23 7.52 -22.35
C LEU A 196 3.79 6.26 -22.98
N ALA A 197 5.04 6.32 -23.45
CA ALA A 197 5.71 5.16 -24.07
C ALA A 197 5.99 4.03 -23.06
N ALA A 198 6.21 4.37 -21.79
CA ALA A 198 6.46 3.38 -20.74
C ALA A 198 5.16 2.72 -20.24
N SER A 199 4.03 3.38 -20.41
CA SER A 199 2.72 2.89 -19.97
C SER A 199 2.17 1.85 -20.93
N LEU A 200 1.69 0.71 -20.42
CA LEU A 200 1.08 -0.35 -21.21
C LEU A 200 -0.21 0.10 -21.92
N ILE A 201 -0.84 1.18 -21.45
CA ILE A 201 -2.09 1.72 -22.00
C ILE A 201 -1.94 3.15 -22.50
N ASN A 202 -0.68 3.59 -22.71
CA ASN A 202 -0.36 4.95 -23.18
C ASN A 202 -1.05 6.04 -22.35
N GLN A 203 -1.00 5.91 -21.01
CA GLN A 203 -1.65 6.82 -20.09
C GLN A 203 -0.65 7.32 -19.06
N VAL A 204 -0.68 8.62 -18.78
CA VAL A 204 0.07 9.24 -17.67
C VAL A 204 -0.94 9.97 -16.80
N LEU A 205 -0.83 9.81 -15.48
CA LEU A 205 -1.58 10.60 -14.53
C LEU A 205 -0.77 11.89 -14.24
N VAL A 206 -1.39 13.04 -14.43
CA VAL A 206 -0.81 14.34 -14.03
C VAL A 206 -1.44 14.69 -12.69
N GLU A 207 -0.61 14.86 -11.67
CA GLU A 207 -1.06 14.94 -10.28
C GLU A 207 -0.47 16.18 -9.59
N GLU A 208 -1.29 16.80 -8.74
CA GLU A 208 -0.89 17.89 -7.86
C GLU A 208 0.32 17.47 -7.02
N CYS A 209 1.34 18.32 -6.99
CA CYS A 209 2.55 18.01 -6.24
C CYS A 209 2.40 18.45 -4.78
N VAL A 210 2.53 17.51 -3.88
CA VAL A 210 2.46 17.76 -2.43
C VAL A 210 3.87 17.81 -1.79
N LEU A 211 4.88 18.10 -2.60
CA LEU A 211 6.27 18.24 -2.12
C LEU A 211 6.34 19.30 -1.01
N GLY A 212 6.92 18.93 0.11
CA GLY A 212 7.04 19.80 1.27
C GLY A 212 5.89 19.70 2.27
N TRP A 213 4.85 18.92 1.97
CA TRP A 213 3.80 18.61 2.93
C TRP A 213 4.34 17.60 3.95
N GLU A 214 3.76 17.61 5.13
CA GLU A 214 4.06 16.62 6.15
C GLU A 214 3.26 15.34 5.84
N GLU A 215 3.96 14.22 5.78
CA GLU A 215 3.34 12.93 5.52
C GLU A 215 3.19 12.17 6.83
N LEU A 216 1.95 11.84 7.18
CA LEU A 216 1.61 11.10 8.40
C LEU A 216 0.81 9.86 8.03
N GLU A 217 1.15 8.75 8.66
CA GLU A 217 0.41 7.50 8.53
C GLU A 217 -0.31 7.20 9.84
N LEU A 218 -1.50 6.64 9.75
CA LEU A 218 -2.28 6.23 10.91
C LEU A 218 -2.42 4.71 10.94
N GLU A 219 -2.00 4.12 12.05
CA GLU A 219 -2.30 2.69 12.29
C GLU A 219 -3.65 2.59 12.96
N VAL A 220 -4.63 2.05 12.25
CA VAL A 220 -6.00 1.92 12.72
C VAL A 220 -6.41 0.44 12.75
N VAL A 221 -6.90 0.02 13.90
CA VAL A 221 -7.45 -1.34 14.07
C VAL A 221 -8.95 -1.23 14.24
N ARG A 222 -9.70 -2.07 13.52
CA ARG A 222 -11.15 -2.15 13.62
C ARG A 222 -11.54 -3.60 13.93
N ASP A 223 -12.42 -3.77 14.91
CA ASP A 223 -12.92 -5.10 15.26
C ASP A 223 -14.20 -5.46 14.47
N ALA A 224 -14.65 -6.70 14.62
CA ALA A 224 -15.86 -7.21 13.94
C ALA A 224 -17.14 -6.50 14.37
N LYS A 225 -17.13 -5.78 15.50
CA LYS A 225 -18.28 -5.00 15.99
C LYS A 225 -18.23 -3.54 15.49
N GLY A 226 -17.23 -3.20 14.68
CA GLY A 226 -17.05 -1.87 14.13
C GLY A 226 -16.39 -0.88 15.09
N GLN A 227 -15.90 -1.32 16.24
CA GLN A 227 -15.13 -0.49 17.15
C GLN A 227 -13.77 -0.21 16.54
N LYS A 228 -13.29 1.02 16.64
CA LYS A 228 -12.03 1.44 16.03
C LYS A 228 -11.12 2.04 17.07
N ILE A 229 -9.83 1.81 16.91
CA ILE A 229 -8.79 2.46 17.71
C ILE A 229 -7.67 2.91 16.77
N THR A 230 -7.20 4.14 16.94
CA THR A 230 -5.97 4.59 16.32
C THR A 230 -4.85 4.20 17.29
N VAL A 231 -4.02 3.26 16.88
CA VAL A 231 -2.94 2.73 17.72
C VAL A 231 -1.83 3.76 17.85
N CYS A 232 -1.45 4.35 16.73
CA CYS A 232 -0.41 5.38 16.68
C CYS A 232 -0.51 6.15 15.37
N PHE A 233 0.19 7.26 15.30
CA PHE A 233 0.51 7.89 14.02
C PHE A 233 2.03 7.86 13.84
N ILE A 234 2.46 7.79 12.60
CA ILE A 234 3.86 7.63 12.22
C ILE A 234 4.21 8.79 11.28
N GLU A 235 5.22 9.57 11.60
CA GLU A 235 5.76 10.61 10.72
C GLU A 235 6.71 9.91 9.72
N ASN A 236 6.47 10.09 8.42
CA ASN A 236 7.29 9.47 7.39
C ASN A 236 8.66 10.17 7.32
N VAL A 237 9.70 9.46 7.59
CA VAL A 237 11.08 9.96 7.68
C VAL A 237 11.69 10.31 6.30
N UNK A 238 11.26 9.70 5.46
CA UNK A 238 11.74 9.92 4.16
C UNK A 238 11.37 11.20 3.54
N UNK A 239 10.42 11.58 3.96
CA UNK A 239 9.98 12.86 3.57
C UNK A 239 10.62 13.98 4.35
N UNK A 240 11.09 13.61 5.26
CA UNK A 240 11.69 14.53 6.12
C UNK A 240 13.05 15.01 5.73
N UNK A 241 13.54 14.44 4.98
CA UNK A 241 14.76 14.93 4.51
C UNK A 241 14.65 16.07 3.53
N UNK A 242 13.83 16.04 3.00
CA UNK A 242 13.54 17.09 2.12
C UNK A 242 12.70 18.20 2.69
N GLY A 243 11.93 17.87 3.58
CA GLY A 243 10.94 18.75 4.17
C GLY A 243 11.43 19.67 5.32
N ARG A 244 12.50 19.32 5.99
CA ARG A 244 12.94 20.09 7.17
C ARG A 244 13.30 21.56 6.88
N ALA A 245 13.78 21.85 5.71
CA ALA A 245 14.11 23.24 5.34
C ALA A 245 12.83 24.07 5.10
N HIS A 246 11.78 23.45 4.55
CA HIS A 246 10.51 24.12 4.25
C HIS A 246 9.61 24.31 5.49
N ARG A 247 9.71 23.40 6.45
CA ARG A 247 8.91 23.47 7.72
C ARG A 247 9.21 24.77 8.51
N ARG A 248 10.47 25.20 8.52
CA ARG A 248 10.86 26.45 9.22
C ARG A 248 10.28 27.70 8.53
N GLN A 249 10.04 27.63 7.24
CA GLN A 249 9.52 28.76 6.46
C GLN A 249 8.00 28.91 6.61
N LEU A 250 7.27 27.78 6.66
CA LEU A 250 5.82 27.78 6.85
C LEU A 250 5.42 28.19 8.27
N LEU A 251 6.18 27.75 9.28
CA LEU A 251 5.93 28.15 10.68
C LEU A 251 6.23 29.62 10.92
N ARG A 252 7.17 30.22 10.18
CA ARG A 252 7.45 31.65 10.26
C ARG A 252 6.36 32.49 9.57
N GLY A 253 5.76 31.96 8.49
CA GLY A 253 4.65 32.64 7.80
C GLY A 253 3.37 32.67 8.63
N SER A 254 3.06 31.61 9.36
CA SER A 254 1.84 31.52 10.19
C SER A 254 1.90 32.35 11.46
N HIS A 255 3.09 32.70 11.97
CA HIS A 255 3.24 33.59 13.11
C HIS A 255 3.21 35.09 12.73
N ALA A 256 3.58 35.44 11.50
CA ALA A 256 3.57 36.84 11.06
C ALA A 256 2.16 37.38 10.86
N ASP A 257 1.19 36.52 10.57
CA ASP A 257 -0.19 36.96 10.27
C ASP A 257 -1.07 37.11 11.52
N ARG A 258 -0.61 36.66 12.70
CA ARG A 258 -1.37 36.77 13.95
C ARG A 258 -1.05 37.99 14.78
N SER A 259 -0.01 38.78 14.41
CA SER A 259 0.37 39.95 15.16
C SER A 259 -0.19 41.27 14.59
N ALA A 260 -0.91 41.22 13.46
CA ALA A 260 -1.46 42.43 12.83
C ALA A 260 -2.95 42.68 13.16
N GLY A 261 -3.56 41.92 14.06
CA GLY A 261 -5.01 41.96 14.29
C GLY A 261 -5.48 42.44 15.68
N SER A 262 -4.63 43.14 16.45
CA SER A 262 -5.11 43.71 17.71
C SER A 262 -4.50 45.08 17.99
N ALA A 263 -4.97 46.07 17.28
CA ALA A 263 -4.89 47.49 17.69
C ALA A 263 -5.93 48.30 16.87
N GLY A 264 -7.06 48.54 17.50
CA GLY A 264 -8.13 49.37 16.96
C GLY A 264 -9.42 49.20 17.73
#